data_906bd74f7d2b240e06f2ab339200383f
#
_entry.id   906bd74f7d2b240e06f2ab339200383f
#
_cell.length_a   1.000
_cell.length_b   1.000
_cell.length_c   1.000
_cell.angle_alpha   90.00
_cell.angle_beta   90.00
_cell.angle_gamma   90.00
#
_symmetry.space_group_name_H-M   'P 1'
#
loop_
_entity.id
_entity.type
_entity.pdbx_description
1 polymer ?
#
loop_
_entity_poly.entity_id
_entity_poly.type
_entity_poly.pdbx_seq_one_letter_code
_entity_poly.pdbx_strand_id
1 'polypeptide(L)'
;MPNRVRPTHTFPKFRGQPTPCGANVSEALSTFSFPNRNRWERLPTQSLAEAAQWIRQFALTMPTTRKNSPSAVYQLHIRLLHLEPVVWRRLWVPDTLTLPGLHKVLQVAMGWQNSHLHEWEIEGQRYGMSLDEYSTDNPAKLERGVRLGAVVPGVGKTFLYTYDFGDNWQHVITIEELLEADPDFNTWPQCLAGESACPPEDVGGTGGYMDFLEAVLDPSHEEHKAMRRWFGGPFDPKVFDVNAVNVKLRA
;
A
#
# COMPACT_ATOMS: atom_id res chain seq x y z
N MET A 1 -0.33 23.10 -35.71
CA MET A 1 -0.49 23.41 -34.28
C MET A 1 -1.97 23.37 -33.94
N PRO A 2 -2.46 22.48 -33.10
CA PRO A 2 -3.75 22.63 -32.44
C PRO A 2 -3.57 22.76 -30.92
N ASN A 3 -4.39 23.65 -30.36
CA ASN A 3 -4.49 24.11 -28.98
C ASN A 3 -4.70 22.98 -27.97
N ARG A 4 -3.87 22.96 -26.90
CA ARG A 4 -4.13 22.24 -25.67
C ARG A 4 -5.16 23.00 -24.84
N VAL A 5 -6.35 22.43 -24.68
CA VAL A 5 -7.32 22.84 -23.66
C VAL A 5 -6.98 22.11 -22.36
N ARG A 6 -6.69 22.84 -21.29
CA ARG A 6 -6.57 22.32 -19.92
C ARG A 6 -7.98 22.31 -19.30
N PRO A 7 -8.40 21.22 -18.63
CA PRO A 7 -9.59 21.28 -17.81
C PRO A 7 -9.29 22.00 -16.48
N THR A 8 -9.98 23.11 -16.25
CA THR A 8 -10.01 23.82 -14.97
C THR A 8 -11.03 23.16 -14.06
N HIS A 9 -10.58 22.44 -13.02
CA HIS A 9 -11.44 22.06 -11.93
C HIS A 9 -11.62 23.22 -10.97
N THR A 10 -12.81 23.80 -10.94
CA THR A 10 -13.22 24.82 -10.00
C THR A 10 -13.82 24.14 -8.77
N PHE A 11 -13.18 24.27 -7.61
CA PHE A 11 -13.74 23.89 -6.32
C PHE A 11 -14.74 24.93 -5.84
N PRO A 12 -15.88 24.56 -5.27
CA PRO A 12 -16.80 25.51 -4.66
C PRO A 12 -16.22 26.05 -3.35
N LYS A 13 -16.12 27.39 -3.26
CA LYS A 13 -15.79 28.10 -2.04
C LYS A 13 -16.96 28.04 -1.06
N PHE A 14 -16.80 27.35 0.05
CA PHE A 14 -17.70 27.49 1.19
C PHE A 14 -17.45 28.85 1.87
N ARG A 15 -18.46 29.71 1.82
CA ARG A 15 -18.54 30.94 2.64
C ARG A 15 -18.92 30.54 4.07
N GLY A 16 -18.02 30.80 5.03
CA GLY A 16 -18.34 30.72 6.44
C GLY A 16 -19.36 31.77 6.84
N GLN A 17 -20.40 31.34 7.53
CA GLN A 17 -21.27 32.24 8.29
C GLN A 17 -20.81 32.29 9.76
N PRO A 18 -20.94 33.42 10.44
CA PRO A 18 -20.51 33.55 11.83
C PRO A 18 -21.50 32.81 12.75
N THR A 19 -20.96 32.01 13.68
CA THR A 19 -21.71 31.34 14.72
C THR A 19 -22.29 32.33 15.72
N PRO A 20 -23.55 32.20 16.11
CA PRO A 20 -24.13 33.01 17.18
C PRO A 20 -23.56 32.56 18.54
N CYS A 21 -23.17 33.54 19.33
CA CYS A 21 -22.78 33.39 20.72
C CYS A 21 -24.04 32.97 21.55
N GLY A 22 -24.01 31.73 22.10
CA GLY A 22 -25.11 31.25 22.96
C GLY A 22 -25.39 29.76 22.93
N ALA A 23 -24.44 28.91 22.55
CA ALA A 23 -24.64 27.45 22.60
C ALA A 23 -24.69 26.95 24.05
N ASN A 24 -25.77 26.26 24.41
CA ASN A 24 -26.02 25.65 25.70
C ASN A 24 -25.05 24.45 25.90
N VAL A 25 -24.44 24.31 27.07
CA VAL A 25 -23.43 23.25 27.38
C VAL A 25 -23.96 21.83 27.13
N SER A 26 -25.29 21.65 27.16
CA SER A 26 -25.93 20.34 26.89
C SER A 26 -25.83 19.90 25.42
N GLU A 27 -25.78 20.84 24.46
CA GLU A 27 -25.63 20.49 23.02
C GLU A 27 -24.20 20.11 22.63
N ALA A 28 -23.19 20.72 23.26
CA ALA A 28 -21.79 20.38 23.00
C ALA A 28 -21.41 18.97 23.49
N LEU A 29 -22.15 18.42 24.46
CA LEU A 29 -21.90 17.09 25.02
C LEU A 29 -22.60 15.95 24.25
N SER A 30 -23.56 16.25 23.41
CA SER A 30 -24.32 15.25 22.64
C SER A 30 -23.54 14.63 21.47
N THR A 31 -22.44 15.26 21.07
CA THR A 31 -21.59 14.79 19.95
C THR A 31 -20.44 13.86 20.38
N PHE A 32 -20.24 13.66 21.69
CA PHE A 32 -19.24 12.75 22.19
C PHE A 32 -19.82 11.39 22.58
N SER A 33 -19.45 10.35 21.84
CA SER A 33 -19.80 8.97 22.18
C SER A 33 -18.83 8.43 23.23
N PHE A 34 -19.28 8.30 24.49
CA PHE A 34 -18.48 7.74 25.57
C PHE A 34 -18.72 6.22 25.71
N PRO A 35 -17.66 5.42 25.84
CA PRO A 35 -17.77 3.96 25.92
C PRO A 35 -18.30 3.41 27.27
N ASN A 36 -18.68 4.25 28.26
CA ASN A 36 -19.20 3.76 29.54
C ASN A 36 -20.20 4.76 30.14
N ARG A 37 -21.48 4.41 30.07
CA ARG A 37 -22.63 5.29 30.47
C ARG A 37 -22.69 5.67 31.94
N ASN A 38 -21.94 5.03 32.84
CA ASN A 38 -22.11 5.19 34.29
C ASN A 38 -21.10 6.15 34.94
N ARG A 39 -20.24 6.84 34.18
CA ARG A 39 -19.16 7.65 34.75
C ARG A 39 -19.40 9.16 34.70
N TRP A 40 -20.39 9.65 33.98
CA TRP A 40 -20.66 11.09 33.83
C TRP A 40 -21.65 11.67 34.87
N GLU A 41 -22.26 10.84 35.75
CA GLU A 41 -23.08 11.29 36.86
C GLU A 41 -22.35 12.02 37.98
N ARG A 42 -21.00 12.15 37.89
CA ARG A 42 -20.15 12.81 38.87
C ARG A 42 -19.41 14.03 38.34
N LEU A 43 -19.98 14.75 37.38
CA LEU A 43 -19.38 16.01 36.96
C LEU A 43 -19.67 17.09 38.00
N PRO A 44 -18.65 17.83 38.48
CA PRO A 44 -18.87 19.01 39.32
C PRO A 44 -19.55 20.08 38.48
N THR A 45 -20.82 20.32 38.73
CA THR A 45 -21.68 21.21 37.92
C THR A 45 -21.72 22.64 38.41
N GLN A 46 -20.79 23.08 39.27
CA GLN A 46 -20.88 24.38 39.90
C GLN A 46 -20.26 25.54 39.12
N SER A 47 -19.38 25.31 38.12
CA SER A 47 -18.95 26.38 37.21
C SER A 47 -18.40 25.85 35.87
N LEU A 48 -18.53 26.66 34.82
CA LEU A 48 -17.94 26.40 33.51
C LEU A 48 -16.40 26.27 33.54
N ALA A 49 -15.75 26.99 34.49
CA ALA A 49 -14.32 26.96 34.68
C ALA A 49 -13.84 25.61 35.27
N GLU A 50 -14.58 25.04 36.21
CA GLU A 50 -14.28 23.71 36.79
C GLU A 50 -14.51 22.60 35.78
N ALA A 51 -15.56 22.70 34.97
CA ALA A 51 -15.80 21.75 33.89
C ALA A 51 -14.69 21.81 32.83
N ALA A 52 -14.22 22.99 32.45
CA ALA A 52 -13.09 23.18 31.52
C ALA A 52 -11.77 22.66 32.10
N GLN A 53 -11.50 22.86 33.40
CA GLN A 53 -10.31 22.35 34.06
C GLN A 53 -10.35 20.82 34.16
N TRP A 54 -11.51 20.24 34.46
CA TRP A 54 -11.71 18.80 34.50
C TRP A 54 -11.51 18.15 33.11
N ILE A 55 -12.05 18.77 32.06
CA ILE A 55 -11.84 18.32 30.68
C ILE A 55 -10.37 18.37 30.30
N ARG A 56 -9.64 19.44 30.64
CA ARG A 56 -8.19 19.54 30.41
C ARG A 56 -7.41 18.45 31.17
N GLN A 57 -7.74 18.22 32.42
CA GLN A 57 -7.04 17.22 33.24
C GLN A 57 -7.36 15.80 32.79
N PHE A 58 -8.60 15.56 32.35
CA PHE A 58 -9.02 14.27 31.78
C PHE A 58 -8.39 14.02 30.41
N ALA A 59 -8.28 15.05 29.57
CA ALA A 59 -7.59 14.96 28.26
C ALA A 59 -6.08 14.68 28.40
N LEU A 60 -5.45 15.18 29.49
CA LEU A 60 -4.03 14.92 29.80
C LEU A 60 -3.79 13.52 30.41
N THR A 61 -4.81 12.89 31.00
CA THR A 61 -4.72 11.55 31.60
C THR A 61 -5.28 10.44 30.74
N MET A 62 -5.96 10.79 29.61
CA MET A 62 -6.32 9.78 28.63
C MET A 62 -5.02 9.21 28.07
N PRO A 63 -4.77 7.88 28.17
CA PRO A 63 -3.74 7.29 27.35
C PRO A 63 -4.10 7.65 25.93
N THR A 64 -3.26 8.43 25.28
CA THR A 64 -3.31 8.56 23.83
C THR A 64 -3.06 7.16 23.31
N THR A 65 -4.12 6.38 23.14
CA THR A 65 -4.07 5.28 22.19
C THR A 65 -3.67 5.95 20.90
N ARG A 66 -2.37 5.92 20.57
CA ARG A 66 -1.89 6.20 19.23
C ARG A 66 -2.68 5.23 18.37
N LYS A 67 -3.81 5.69 17.86
CA LYS A 67 -4.47 5.03 16.75
C LYS A 67 -3.35 4.88 15.74
N ASN A 68 -3.05 3.67 15.29
CA ASN A 68 -2.14 3.40 14.17
C ASN A 68 -2.76 3.92 12.85
N SER A 69 -3.32 5.12 12.91
CA SER A 69 -3.83 5.79 11.71
C SER A 69 -2.63 6.23 10.90
N PRO A 70 -2.63 6.01 9.60
CA PRO A 70 -1.58 6.51 8.74
C PRO A 70 -1.55 8.04 8.81
N SER A 71 -0.36 8.61 8.75
CA SER A 71 -0.16 10.05 8.59
C SER A 71 0.01 10.41 7.12
N ALA A 72 0.38 9.45 6.28
CA ALA A 72 0.62 9.62 4.86
C ALA A 72 0.27 8.36 4.06
N VAL A 73 0.04 8.56 2.77
CA VAL A 73 -0.14 7.52 1.78
C VAL A 73 0.93 7.67 0.71
N TYR A 74 1.71 6.62 0.47
CA TYR A 74 2.68 6.57 -0.62
C TYR A 74 2.00 6.13 -1.91
N GLN A 75 2.23 6.88 -2.99
CA GLN A 75 2.01 6.39 -4.34
C GLN A 75 3.29 5.73 -4.85
N LEU A 76 3.21 4.43 -5.06
CA LEU A 76 4.32 3.61 -5.51
C LEU A 76 4.09 3.19 -6.95
N HIS A 77 5.14 3.30 -7.78
CA HIS A 77 5.21 2.69 -9.10
C HIS A 77 6.16 1.49 -9.02
N ILE A 78 5.63 0.31 -9.26
CA ILE A 78 6.34 -0.97 -9.22
C ILE A 78 6.53 -1.45 -10.63
N ARG A 79 7.76 -1.69 -11.06
CA ARG A 79 8.09 -2.23 -12.37
C ARG A 79 8.94 -3.49 -12.22
N LEU A 80 8.47 -4.58 -12.81
CA LEU A 80 9.24 -5.81 -12.94
C LEU A 80 10.34 -5.61 -13.99
N LEU A 81 11.59 -5.94 -13.62
CA LEU A 81 12.75 -5.68 -14.46
C LEU A 81 12.93 -6.77 -15.52
N HIS A 82 13.64 -6.42 -16.60
CA HIS A 82 14.11 -7.33 -17.64
C HIS A 82 13.01 -8.05 -18.43
N LEU A 83 11.80 -7.46 -18.50
CA LEU A 83 10.69 -8.01 -19.28
C LEU A 83 10.20 -7.07 -20.39
N GLU A 84 9.82 -7.68 -21.51
CA GLU A 84 9.03 -7.09 -22.58
C GLU A 84 7.91 -8.09 -22.94
N PRO A 85 6.62 -7.67 -22.89
CA PRO A 85 6.14 -6.33 -22.53
C PRO A 85 6.41 -6.00 -21.07
N VAL A 86 6.53 -4.70 -20.78
CA VAL A 86 6.76 -4.21 -19.42
C VAL A 86 5.59 -4.55 -18.51
N VAL A 87 5.87 -5.17 -17.37
CA VAL A 87 4.89 -5.46 -16.30
C VAL A 87 5.05 -4.42 -15.21
N TRP A 88 4.01 -3.65 -14.93
CA TRP A 88 4.05 -2.63 -13.89
C TRP A 88 2.71 -2.47 -13.16
N ARG A 89 2.78 -1.92 -11.94
CA ARG A 89 1.63 -1.59 -11.09
C ARG A 89 1.84 -0.23 -10.44
N ARG A 90 0.76 0.52 -10.21
CA ARG A 90 0.75 1.74 -9.39
C ARG A 90 -0.16 1.53 -8.21
N LEU A 91 0.37 1.70 -7.01
CA LEU A 91 -0.35 1.40 -5.77
C LEU A 91 -0.36 2.61 -4.84
N TRP A 92 -1.46 2.79 -4.12
CA TRP A 92 -1.48 3.56 -2.88
C TRP A 92 -1.35 2.62 -1.69
N VAL A 93 -0.43 2.96 -0.78
CA VAL A 93 -0.18 2.20 0.44
C VAL A 93 0.03 3.15 1.63
N PRO A 94 -0.52 2.86 2.83
CA PRO A 94 -0.32 3.70 4.00
C PRO A 94 1.13 3.60 4.51
N ASP A 95 1.65 4.69 5.08
CA ASP A 95 2.97 4.77 5.71
C ASP A 95 3.14 3.81 6.89
N THR A 96 2.03 3.43 7.51
CA THR A 96 1.99 2.46 8.62
C THR A 96 2.11 1.00 8.17
N LEU A 97 2.00 0.72 6.86
CA LEU A 97 2.17 -0.62 6.32
C LEU A 97 3.59 -1.13 6.63
N THR A 98 3.70 -2.40 7.03
CA THR A 98 5.00 -3.03 7.26
C THR A 98 5.57 -3.61 5.96
N LEU A 99 6.90 -3.88 5.92
CA LEU A 99 7.51 -4.56 4.77
C LEU A 99 6.85 -5.92 4.47
N PRO A 100 6.57 -6.80 5.47
CA PRO A 100 5.77 -8.01 5.22
C PRO A 100 4.35 -7.71 4.71
N GLY A 101 3.76 -6.59 5.12
CA GLY A 101 2.47 -6.14 4.60
C GLY A 101 2.56 -5.72 3.13
N LEU A 102 3.58 -4.94 2.78
CA LEU A 102 3.84 -4.54 1.39
C LEU A 102 4.13 -5.75 0.50
N HIS A 103 4.90 -6.74 0.98
CA HIS A 103 5.10 -7.99 0.27
C HIS A 103 3.76 -8.65 -0.12
N LYS A 104 2.83 -8.80 0.83
CA LYS A 104 1.50 -9.37 0.54
C LYS A 104 0.71 -8.55 -0.49
N VAL A 105 0.80 -7.23 -0.41
CA VAL A 105 0.18 -6.33 -1.40
C VAL A 105 0.77 -6.55 -2.78
N LEU A 106 2.09 -6.68 -2.90
CA LEU A 106 2.76 -6.96 -4.17
C LEU A 106 2.37 -8.33 -4.73
N GLN A 107 2.31 -9.37 -3.88
CA GLN A 107 1.87 -10.71 -4.29
C GLN A 107 0.46 -10.66 -4.92
N VAL A 108 -0.47 -9.97 -4.27
CA VAL A 108 -1.83 -9.79 -4.80
C VAL A 108 -1.83 -8.98 -6.10
N ALA A 109 -1.07 -7.86 -6.15
CA ALA A 109 -1.04 -6.97 -7.30
C ALA A 109 -0.38 -7.62 -8.54
N MET A 110 0.60 -8.49 -8.33
CA MET A 110 1.25 -9.26 -9.38
C MET A 110 0.44 -10.52 -9.75
N GLY A 111 -0.28 -11.10 -8.81
CA GLY A 111 -1.06 -12.32 -9.02
C GLY A 111 -0.34 -13.59 -8.58
N TRP A 112 0.72 -13.45 -7.79
CA TRP A 112 1.50 -14.56 -7.23
C TRP A 112 0.88 -15.13 -5.96
N GLN A 113 1.38 -16.30 -5.53
CA GLN A 113 0.78 -17.11 -4.45
C GLN A 113 1.60 -17.09 -3.14
N ASN A 114 2.67 -16.28 -3.08
CA ASN A 114 3.55 -16.20 -1.93
C ASN A 114 4.21 -17.57 -1.59
N SER A 115 4.70 -18.27 -2.61
CA SER A 115 5.28 -19.60 -2.48
C SER A 115 6.79 -19.58 -2.17
N HIS A 116 7.45 -18.45 -2.38
CA HIS A 116 8.90 -18.31 -2.33
C HIS A 116 9.36 -17.23 -1.34
N LEU A 117 10.67 -17.20 -1.08
CA LEU A 117 11.33 -16.19 -0.27
C LEU A 117 11.44 -14.85 -1.03
N HIS A 118 11.63 -13.79 -0.26
CA HIS A 118 11.79 -12.45 -0.81
C HIS A 118 12.76 -11.61 0.03
N GLU A 119 13.23 -10.52 -0.58
CA GLU A 119 14.14 -9.57 0.03
C GLU A 119 13.86 -8.14 -0.47
N TRP A 120 14.17 -7.19 0.40
CA TRP A 120 14.17 -5.75 0.11
C TRP A 120 15.59 -5.22 0.16
N GLU A 121 15.92 -4.29 -0.73
CA GLU A 121 17.09 -3.45 -0.63
C GLU A 121 16.67 -1.98 -0.65
N ILE A 122 16.82 -1.29 0.49
CA ILE A 122 16.37 0.09 0.70
C ILE A 122 17.57 0.88 1.20
N GLU A 123 18.04 1.86 0.40
CA GLU A 123 19.22 2.68 0.72
C GLU A 123 20.45 1.87 1.13
N GLY A 124 20.69 0.76 0.43
CA GLY A 124 21.82 -0.16 0.67
C GLY A 124 21.64 -1.07 1.88
N GLN A 125 20.53 -0.99 2.62
CA GLN A 125 20.21 -1.92 3.67
C GLN A 125 19.30 -3.03 3.15
N ARG A 126 19.68 -4.29 3.37
CA ARG A 126 18.87 -5.47 3.05
C ARG A 126 17.92 -5.79 4.20
N TYR A 127 16.69 -6.21 3.86
CA TYR A 127 15.67 -6.71 4.79
C TYR A 127 15.06 -7.99 4.24
N GLY A 128 14.86 -8.99 5.10
CA GLY A 128 14.31 -10.27 4.69
C GLY A 128 13.53 -10.98 5.79
N MET A 129 12.99 -12.14 5.48
CA MET A 129 12.18 -12.96 6.40
C MET A 129 13.02 -13.58 7.53
N SER A 130 14.29 -13.83 7.30
CA SER A 130 15.22 -14.39 8.26
C SER A 130 16.53 -13.62 8.27
N LEU A 131 17.32 -13.80 9.35
CA LEU A 131 18.68 -13.29 9.38
C LEU A 131 19.54 -14.10 8.39
N ASP A 132 20.28 -13.39 7.57
CA ASP A 132 21.26 -13.99 6.68
C ASP A 132 22.55 -14.26 7.48
N GLU A 133 22.64 -15.44 8.08
CA GLU A 133 23.80 -15.85 8.89
C GLU A 133 25.06 -16.08 8.05
N TYR A 134 24.93 -16.16 6.73
CA TYR A 134 26.04 -16.46 5.82
C TYR A 134 26.62 -15.24 5.10
N SER A 135 25.93 -14.09 5.14
CA SER A 135 26.42 -12.85 4.54
C SER A 135 27.22 -12.04 5.57
N THR A 136 28.53 -11.96 5.38
CA THR A 136 29.43 -11.20 6.27
C THR A 136 29.50 -9.72 5.96
N ASP A 137 29.28 -9.33 4.69
CA ASP A 137 29.53 -7.95 4.22
C ASP A 137 28.30 -7.03 4.33
N ASN A 138 27.10 -7.57 4.14
CA ASN A 138 25.84 -6.82 4.26
C ASN A 138 24.70 -7.75 4.71
N PRO A 139 24.63 -8.11 5.99
CA PRO A 139 23.61 -9.03 6.48
C PRO A 139 22.22 -8.41 6.40
N ALA A 140 21.24 -9.20 5.99
CA ALA A 140 19.85 -8.78 5.98
C ALA A 140 19.33 -8.58 7.41
N LYS A 141 18.60 -7.49 7.65
CA LYS A 141 17.82 -7.29 8.88
C LYS A 141 16.49 -8.00 8.77
N LEU A 142 15.92 -8.40 9.89
CA LEU A 142 14.55 -8.91 9.92
C LEU A 142 13.58 -7.81 9.50
N GLU A 143 12.74 -8.11 8.51
CA GLU A 143 11.69 -7.19 8.04
C GLU A 143 10.49 -7.10 8.99
N ARG A 144 10.36 -8.07 9.92
CA ARG A 144 9.24 -8.16 10.85
C ARG A 144 9.09 -6.90 11.68
N GLY A 145 7.93 -6.23 11.56
CA GLY A 145 7.61 -5.00 12.29
C GLY A 145 8.24 -3.72 11.73
N VAL A 146 9.04 -3.82 10.66
CA VAL A 146 9.61 -2.66 9.98
C VAL A 146 8.50 -1.98 9.17
N ARG A 147 8.19 -0.72 9.52
CA ARG A 147 7.17 0.08 8.84
C ARG A 147 7.75 0.80 7.64
N LEU A 148 6.96 0.89 6.59
CA LEU A 148 7.32 1.56 5.34
C LEU A 148 7.79 2.99 5.59
N GLY A 149 7.01 3.79 6.32
CA GLY A 149 7.34 5.19 6.64
C GLY A 149 8.61 5.40 7.46
N ALA A 150 9.21 4.32 8.02
CA ALA A 150 10.46 4.41 8.77
C ALA A 150 11.72 4.15 7.93
N VAL A 151 11.57 3.51 6.77
CA VAL A 151 12.72 3.03 5.97
C VAL A 151 12.69 3.49 4.52
N VAL A 152 11.52 3.90 4.01
CA VAL A 152 11.39 4.31 2.60
C VAL A 152 12.08 5.65 2.38
N PRO A 153 12.89 5.77 1.31
CA PRO A 153 13.49 7.04 0.91
C PRO A 153 12.41 8.03 0.44
N GLY A 154 12.79 9.27 0.26
CA GLY A 154 11.86 10.34 -0.15
C GLY A 154 11.32 10.19 -1.57
N VAL A 155 10.35 11.04 -1.92
CA VAL A 155 9.75 11.11 -3.26
C VAL A 155 10.82 11.25 -4.34
N GLY A 156 10.63 10.55 -5.47
CA GLY A 156 11.57 10.47 -6.58
C GLY A 156 12.70 9.45 -6.38
N LYS A 157 12.77 8.80 -5.22
CA LYS A 157 13.72 7.74 -4.92
C LYS A 157 13.16 6.37 -5.25
N THR A 158 14.07 5.40 -5.33
CA THR A 158 13.75 4.00 -5.63
C THR A 158 14.32 3.06 -4.59
N PHE A 159 13.70 1.90 -4.47
CA PHE A 159 14.24 0.74 -3.75
C PHE A 159 13.91 -0.54 -4.50
N LEU A 160 14.58 -1.63 -4.13
CA LEU A 160 14.44 -2.92 -4.81
C LEU A 160 13.64 -3.90 -3.96
N TYR A 161 12.90 -4.75 -4.64
CA TYR A 161 12.23 -5.91 -4.08
C TYR A 161 12.51 -7.11 -5.00
N THR A 162 13.08 -8.17 -4.44
CA THR A 162 13.34 -9.43 -5.13
C THR A 162 12.44 -10.51 -4.56
N TYR A 163 11.70 -11.17 -5.41
CA TYR A 163 10.86 -12.32 -5.08
C TYR A 163 11.36 -13.56 -5.81
N ASP A 164 11.33 -14.70 -5.13
CA ASP A 164 11.83 -15.97 -5.62
C ASP A 164 13.31 -15.90 -6.05
N PHE A 165 14.21 -16.35 -5.18
CA PHE A 165 15.66 -16.30 -5.47
C PHE A 165 16.09 -17.28 -6.58
N GLY A 166 15.25 -18.27 -6.93
CA GLY A 166 15.46 -19.16 -8.07
C GLY A 166 15.16 -18.46 -9.39
N ASP A 167 13.97 -17.89 -9.52
CA ASP A 167 13.52 -17.16 -10.70
C ASP A 167 14.05 -15.71 -10.74
N ASN A 168 14.43 -15.18 -9.58
CA ASN A 168 15.03 -13.85 -9.39
C ASN A 168 14.17 -12.70 -9.94
N TRP A 169 12.89 -12.66 -9.54
CA TRP A 169 11.97 -11.60 -9.93
C TRP A 169 12.30 -10.27 -9.26
N GLN A 170 13.08 -9.44 -9.92
CA GLN A 170 13.52 -8.14 -9.43
C GLN A 170 12.52 -7.04 -9.81
N HIS A 171 12.11 -6.25 -8.82
CA HIS A 171 11.22 -5.11 -8.99
C HIS A 171 11.93 -3.84 -8.55
N VAL A 172 11.88 -2.82 -9.39
CA VAL A 172 12.19 -1.46 -8.96
C VAL A 172 10.90 -0.78 -8.51
N ILE A 173 10.91 -0.25 -7.30
CA ILE A 173 9.80 0.46 -6.70
C ILE A 173 10.18 1.92 -6.58
N THR A 174 9.46 2.79 -7.27
CA THR A 174 9.66 4.25 -7.25
C THR A 174 8.58 4.89 -6.39
N ILE A 175 8.99 5.80 -5.51
CA ILE A 175 8.06 6.63 -4.75
C ILE A 175 7.70 7.83 -5.63
N GLU A 176 6.51 7.80 -6.25
CA GLU A 176 6.06 8.87 -7.13
C GLU A 176 5.54 10.07 -6.35
N GLU A 177 4.81 9.82 -5.26
CA GLU A 177 4.14 10.87 -4.50
C GLU A 177 3.94 10.45 -3.03
N LEU A 178 3.85 11.46 -2.16
CA LEU A 178 3.47 11.33 -0.76
C LEU A 178 2.26 12.22 -0.52
N LEU A 179 1.13 11.61 -0.21
CA LEU A 179 -0.15 12.27 0.03
C LEU A 179 -0.41 12.33 1.53
N GLU A 180 -1.06 13.40 2.00
CA GLU A 180 -1.61 13.41 3.35
C GLU A 180 -2.72 12.37 3.47
N ALA A 181 -2.70 11.61 4.56
CA ALA A 181 -3.76 10.64 4.81
C ALA A 181 -5.05 11.39 5.17
N ASP A 182 -6.09 11.23 4.36
CA ASP A 182 -7.43 11.68 4.71
C ASP A 182 -7.95 10.79 5.85
N PRO A 183 -8.45 11.36 6.97
CA PRO A 183 -9.06 10.59 8.06
C PRO A 183 -10.24 9.72 7.62
N ASP A 184 -10.94 10.13 6.56
CA ASP A 184 -12.04 9.39 5.94
C ASP A 184 -11.56 8.42 4.85
N PHE A 185 -10.28 8.49 4.47
CA PHE A 185 -9.68 7.58 3.51
C PHE A 185 -9.59 6.19 4.15
N ASN A 186 -10.25 5.26 3.51
CA ASN A 186 -10.18 3.86 3.91
C ASN A 186 -8.74 3.37 3.73
N THR A 187 -8.07 3.02 4.83
CA THR A 187 -6.62 2.76 4.93
C THR A 187 -6.16 1.48 4.21
N TRP A 188 -6.96 0.96 3.28
CA TRP A 188 -6.63 -0.23 2.52
C TRP A 188 -5.66 0.11 1.38
N PRO A 189 -4.66 -0.77 1.12
CA PRO A 189 -3.88 -0.67 -0.10
C PRO A 189 -4.80 -0.67 -1.32
N GLN A 190 -4.50 0.18 -2.30
CA GLN A 190 -5.29 0.30 -3.50
C GLN A 190 -4.43 0.25 -4.74
N CYS A 191 -4.80 -0.56 -5.71
CA CYS A 191 -4.23 -0.53 -7.05
C CYS A 191 -4.92 0.54 -7.88
N LEU A 192 -4.16 1.48 -8.42
CA LEU A 192 -4.65 2.59 -9.24
C LEU A 192 -4.60 2.28 -10.72
N ALA A 193 -3.52 1.61 -11.15
CA ALA A 193 -3.26 1.30 -12.54
C ALA A 193 -2.23 0.18 -12.66
N GLY A 194 -2.09 -0.38 -13.84
CA GLY A 194 -1.07 -1.36 -14.19
C GLY A 194 -1.20 -1.78 -15.64
N GLU A 195 -0.23 -2.53 -16.09
CA GLU A 195 -0.20 -3.06 -17.47
C GLU A 195 0.48 -4.41 -17.47
N SER A 196 0.06 -5.25 -18.39
CA SER A 196 0.54 -6.59 -18.67
C SER A 196 0.26 -7.62 -17.56
N ALA A 197 0.01 -8.86 -17.98
CA ALA A 197 -0.05 -10.01 -17.08
C ALA A 197 1.33 -10.26 -16.45
N CYS A 198 1.32 -10.66 -15.19
CA CYS A 198 2.55 -11.07 -14.52
C CYS A 198 2.96 -12.47 -15.00
N PRO A 199 4.27 -12.79 -15.06
CA PRO A 199 4.75 -14.14 -15.29
C PRO A 199 4.08 -15.13 -14.32
N PRO A 200 3.75 -16.35 -14.77
CA PRO A 200 3.33 -17.41 -13.86
C PRO A 200 4.38 -17.73 -12.80
N GLU A 201 3.95 -18.27 -11.65
CA GLU A 201 4.88 -18.87 -10.68
C GLU A 201 5.69 -20.00 -11.33
N ASP A 202 6.93 -20.16 -10.91
CA ASP A 202 7.83 -21.26 -11.30
C ASP A 202 8.08 -21.38 -12.83
N VAL A 203 7.96 -20.27 -13.56
CA VAL A 203 8.14 -20.28 -15.04
C VAL A 203 9.62 -20.30 -15.46
N GLY A 204 10.55 -20.13 -14.51
CA GLY A 204 12.01 -20.17 -14.77
C GLY A 204 12.63 -18.79 -15.00
N GLY A 205 12.12 -17.77 -14.30
CA GLY A 205 12.62 -16.40 -14.37
C GLY A 205 12.36 -15.74 -15.71
N THR A 206 13.12 -14.66 -16.01
CA THR A 206 12.93 -13.88 -17.24
C THR A 206 13.15 -14.73 -18.51
N GLY A 207 14.13 -15.64 -18.50
CA GLY A 207 14.40 -16.55 -19.62
C GLY A 207 13.25 -17.51 -19.87
N GLY A 208 12.85 -18.26 -18.82
CA GLY A 208 11.75 -19.21 -18.92
C GLY A 208 10.41 -18.54 -19.28
N TYR A 209 10.19 -17.28 -18.82
CA TYR A 209 9.01 -16.52 -19.24
C TYR A 209 9.01 -16.17 -20.72
N MET A 210 10.17 -15.81 -21.29
CA MET A 210 10.27 -15.55 -22.72
C MET A 210 9.99 -16.81 -23.56
N ASP A 211 10.58 -17.95 -23.16
CA ASP A 211 10.32 -19.24 -23.79
C ASP A 211 8.84 -19.65 -23.66
N PHE A 212 8.26 -19.42 -22.47
CA PHE A 212 6.82 -19.65 -22.25
C PHE A 212 5.95 -18.79 -23.18
N LEU A 213 6.25 -17.49 -23.32
CA LEU A 213 5.51 -16.61 -24.23
C LEU A 213 5.60 -17.06 -25.69
N GLU A 214 6.80 -17.42 -26.15
CA GLU A 214 7.00 -17.93 -27.50
C GLU A 214 6.14 -19.18 -27.75
N ALA A 215 6.15 -20.11 -26.81
CA ALA A 215 5.38 -21.34 -26.93
C ALA A 215 3.86 -21.13 -26.85
N VAL A 216 3.35 -20.28 -25.92
CA VAL A 216 1.90 -20.13 -25.75
C VAL A 216 1.24 -19.24 -26.79
N LEU A 217 1.99 -18.31 -27.41
CA LEU A 217 1.45 -17.38 -28.40
C LEU A 217 1.50 -17.91 -29.82
N ASP A 218 2.40 -18.85 -30.15
CA ASP A 218 2.48 -19.49 -31.44
C ASP A 218 1.80 -20.86 -31.46
N PRO A 219 0.63 -21.04 -32.09
CA PRO A 219 -0.05 -22.34 -32.18
C PRO A 219 0.75 -23.42 -32.92
N SER A 220 1.77 -23.03 -33.71
CA SER A 220 2.64 -23.95 -34.44
C SER A 220 3.86 -24.41 -33.66
N HIS A 221 4.15 -23.77 -32.50
CA HIS A 221 5.27 -24.13 -31.65
C HIS A 221 5.10 -25.54 -31.08
N GLU A 222 6.20 -26.31 -31.06
CA GLU A 222 6.16 -27.73 -30.64
C GLU A 222 5.64 -27.90 -29.21
N GLU A 223 5.95 -26.96 -28.31
CA GLU A 223 5.52 -26.98 -26.91
C GLU A 223 4.20 -26.26 -26.65
N HIS A 224 3.56 -25.65 -27.65
CA HIS A 224 2.34 -24.86 -27.45
C HIS A 224 1.28 -25.54 -26.57
N LYS A 225 0.97 -26.80 -26.88
CA LYS A 225 -0.03 -27.57 -26.13
C LYS A 225 0.44 -27.94 -24.73
N ALA A 226 1.74 -28.18 -24.55
CA ALA A 226 2.33 -28.51 -23.26
C ALA A 226 2.30 -27.31 -22.30
N MET A 227 2.76 -26.15 -22.75
CA MET A 227 2.82 -24.91 -21.96
C MET A 227 1.42 -24.39 -21.62
N ARG A 228 0.47 -24.44 -22.54
CA ARG A 228 -0.93 -24.11 -22.23
C ARG A 228 -1.57 -25.06 -21.22
N ARG A 229 -1.23 -26.33 -21.24
CA ARG A 229 -1.70 -27.29 -20.25
C ARG A 229 -1.05 -27.05 -18.88
N TRP A 230 0.24 -26.77 -18.88
CA TRP A 230 0.99 -26.44 -17.66
C TRP A 230 0.41 -25.19 -16.98
N PHE A 231 0.14 -24.13 -17.72
CA PHE A 231 -0.48 -22.90 -17.21
C PHE A 231 -1.96 -23.09 -16.81
N GLY A 232 -2.64 -24.06 -17.37
CA GLY A 232 -4.06 -24.35 -17.11
C GLY A 232 -5.04 -23.66 -18.07
N GLY A 233 -4.56 -23.14 -19.22
CA GLY A 233 -5.42 -22.52 -20.21
C GLY A 233 -4.69 -21.56 -21.18
N PRO A 234 -5.43 -20.68 -21.86
CA PRO A 234 -4.84 -19.62 -22.67
C PRO A 234 -4.20 -18.55 -21.76
N PHE A 235 -3.08 -18.02 -22.19
CA PHE A 235 -2.41 -16.90 -21.54
C PHE A 235 -2.38 -15.69 -22.49
N ASP A 236 -2.78 -14.52 -22.00
CA ASP A 236 -2.65 -13.27 -22.73
C ASP A 236 -1.74 -12.32 -21.91
N PRO A 237 -0.51 -12.03 -22.40
CA PRO A 237 0.44 -11.19 -21.68
C PRO A 237 0.00 -9.72 -21.54
N LYS A 238 -1.02 -9.29 -22.26
CA LYS A 238 -1.51 -7.89 -22.22
C LYS A 238 -2.64 -7.67 -21.22
N VAL A 239 -3.18 -8.73 -20.62
CA VAL A 239 -4.33 -8.62 -19.71
C VAL A 239 -3.89 -8.16 -18.34
N PHE A 240 -4.51 -7.09 -17.87
CA PHE A 240 -4.45 -6.65 -16.47
C PHE A 240 -5.80 -6.07 -16.05
N ASP A 241 -6.34 -6.52 -14.93
CA ASP A 241 -7.60 -6.04 -14.37
C ASP A 241 -7.41 -5.44 -12.98
N VAL A 242 -7.41 -4.11 -12.95
CA VAL A 242 -7.27 -3.31 -11.71
C VAL A 242 -8.40 -3.58 -10.72
N ASN A 243 -9.62 -3.84 -11.19
CA ASN A 243 -10.76 -4.11 -10.31
C ASN A 243 -10.62 -5.47 -9.63
N ALA A 244 -10.18 -6.50 -10.38
CA ALA A 244 -9.92 -7.82 -9.82
C ALA A 244 -8.82 -7.78 -8.73
N VAL A 245 -7.76 -7.01 -8.95
CA VAL A 245 -6.72 -6.77 -7.93
C VAL A 245 -7.32 -6.10 -6.70
N ASN A 246 -8.10 -5.02 -6.86
CA ASN A 246 -8.69 -4.28 -5.74
C ASN A 246 -9.70 -5.11 -4.95
N VAL A 247 -10.43 -6.03 -5.57
CA VAL A 247 -11.28 -6.99 -4.85
C VAL A 247 -10.45 -7.88 -3.94
N LYS A 248 -9.32 -8.41 -4.42
CA LYS A 248 -8.42 -9.27 -3.64
C LYS A 248 -7.68 -8.50 -2.53
N LEU A 249 -7.32 -7.24 -2.74
CA LEU A 249 -6.67 -6.40 -1.72
C LEU A 249 -7.58 -6.09 -0.52
N ARG A 250 -8.89 -6.22 -0.67
CA ARG A 250 -9.90 -5.97 0.38
C ARG A 250 -10.33 -7.24 1.12
N ALA A 251 -10.00 -8.42 0.59
CA ALA A 251 -10.36 -9.72 1.17
C ALA A 251 -9.44 -10.10 2.33
#